data_926797078e8d612e385705ea14b3df89
#
_entry.id   926797078e8d612e385705ea14b3df89
#
_cell.length_a   1.000
_cell.length_b   1.000
_cell.length_c   1.000
_cell.angle_alpha   90.00
_cell.angle_beta   90.00
_cell.angle_gamma   90.00
#
_symmetry.space_group_name_H-M   'P 1'
#
loop_
_entity.id
_entity.type
_entity.pdbx_description
1 polymer ?
#
loop_
_entity_poly.entity_id
_entity_poly.type
_entity_poly.pdbx_seq_one_letter_code
_entity_poly.pdbx_strand_id
1 'polypeptide(L)'
;MKKTVLNENHRRYGARMVDFGGWEMPLHYGSQIEEHHAVRRDAGMFDVSHMCAVDVVGADAGAFLRRLIANNIDRLRIPGKALYSAMLNPDGGVIDDLIVYYLDDHRYRVVINAATAEKDLAWMQSCLADWRLATGITPRREGHSALAMIAVQGPHARAKVWQVLPECRAACAALKPFFSTVVGDHFIASTGYTGEDGYEITLPAEQAEGLWNALATAGVRPC
;
A
#
# COMPACT_ATOMS: atom_id res chain seq x y z
N MET A 1 11.82 2.80 -18.12
CA MET A 1 11.21 3.05 -16.80
C MET A 1 9.89 2.30 -16.73
N LYS A 2 9.61 1.67 -15.58
CA LYS A 2 8.30 1.06 -15.29
C LYS A 2 7.25 2.18 -15.14
N LYS A 3 5.98 1.87 -15.37
CA LYS A 3 4.87 2.81 -15.24
C LYS A 3 3.79 2.22 -14.36
N THR A 4 3.16 3.05 -13.53
CA THR A 4 1.93 2.68 -12.83
C THR A 4 0.74 2.76 -13.78
N VAL A 5 -0.39 2.19 -13.37
CA VAL A 5 -1.64 2.29 -14.14
C VAL A 5 -2.13 3.75 -14.29
N LEU A 6 -1.72 4.64 -13.38
CA LEU A 6 -2.08 6.06 -13.38
C LEU A 6 -1.11 6.97 -14.14
N ASN A 7 -0.04 6.43 -14.76
CA ASN A 7 1.00 7.23 -15.41
C ASN A 7 0.44 8.24 -16.42
N GLU A 8 -0.44 7.82 -17.33
CA GLU A 8 -1.05 8.72 -18.31
C GLU A 8 -2.04 9.71 -17.66
N ASN A 9 -2.65 9.31 -16.55
CA ASN A 9 -3.53 10.18 -15.77
C ASN A 9 -2.71 11.33 -15.13
N HIS A 10 -1.55 11.04 -14.55
CA HIS A 10 -0.64 12.07 -14.02
C HIS A 10 -0.27 13.11 -15.08
N ARG A 11 0.05 12.67 -16.29
CA ARG A 11 0.35 13.58 -17.42
C ARG A 11 -0.83 14.48 -17.77
N ARG A 12 -2.05 13.94 -17.79
CA ARG A 12 -3.28 14.73 -18.01
C ARG A 12 -3.52 15.77 -16.92
N TYR A 13 -3.13 15.49 -15.68
CA TYR A 13 -3.16 16.44 -14.57
C TYR A 13 -1.96 17.43 -14.57
N GLY A 14 -1.09 17.38 -15.58
CA GLY A 14 0.04 18.30 -15.72
C GLY A 14 1.23 18.00 -14.79
N ALA A 15 1.36 16.76 -14.35
CA ALA A 15 2.45 16.35 -13.49
C ALA A 15 3.82 16.47 -14.18
N ARG A 16 4.82 16.94 -13.45
CA ARG A 16 6.21 16.79 -13.82
C ARG A 16 6.68 15.39 -13.49
N MET A 17 6.88 14.57 -14.51
CA MET A 17 7.32 13.18 -14.37
C MET A 17 8.83 13.08 -14.23
N VAL A 18 9.30 12.18 -13.36
CA VAL A 18 10.73 11.92 -13.10
C VAL A 18 10.97 10.41 -12.94
N ASP A 19 12.23 10.00 -13.03
CA ASP A 19 12.66 8.67 -12.60
C ASP A 19 12.70 8.60 -11.08
N PHE A 20 11.92 7.69 -10.52
CA PHE A 20 11.89 7.37 -9.10
C PHE A 20 12.16 5.88 -8.92
N GLY A 21 13.42 5.52 -8.74
CA GLY A 21 13.84 4.12 -8.54
C GLY A 21 13.46 3.20 -9.70
N GLY A 22 13.57 3.68 -10.95
CA GLY A 22 13.23 2.94 -12.16
C GLY A 22 11.75 3.02 -12.58
N TRP A 23 10.92 3.76 -11.82
CA TRP A 23 9.53 4.07 -12.13
C TRP A 23 9.39 5.50 -12.63
N GLU A 24 8.57 5.72 -13.64
CA GLU A 24 8.19 7.06 -14.09
C GLU A 24 7.04 7.58 -13.22
N MET A 25 7.36 8.46 -12.26
CA MET A 25 6.44 8.93 -11.23
C MET A 25 6.29 10.45 -11.24
N PRO A 26 5.13 10.98 -10.78
CA PRO A 26 4.96 12.42 -10.61
C PRO A 26 5.84 12.95 -9.47
N LEU A 27 6.60 14.00 -9.77
CA LEU A 27 7.35 14.75 -8.75
C LEU A 27 6.48 15.82 -8.07
N HIS A 28 5.63 16.48 -8.85
CA HIS A 28 4.66 17.48 -8.41
C HIS A 28 3.68 17.80 -9.54
N TYR A 29 2.57 18.47 -9.21
CA TYR A 29 1.54 18.96 -10.14
C TYR A 29 1.51 20.50 -10.22
N GLY A 30 2.67 21.14 -10.02
CA GLY A 30 2.86 22.58 -10.09
C GLY A 30 3.74 23.11 -8.98
N SER A 31 3.38 22.90 -7.72
CA SER A 31 4.15 23.41 -6.58
C SER A 31 4.17 22.42 -5.43
N GLN A 32 5.34 21.87 -5.13
CA GLN A 32 5.55 20.97 -3.97
C GLN A 32 5.14 21.63 -2.64
N ILE A 33 5.34 22.95 -2.49
CA ILE A 33 4.97 23.70 -1.28
C ILE A 33 3.45 23.75 -1.13
N GLU A 34 2.72 24.06 -2.21
CA GLU A 34 1.26 24.12 -2.18
C GLU A 34 0.62 22.73 -2.00
N GLU A 35 1.24 21.69 -2.58
CA GLU A 35 0.83 20.30 -2.39
C GLU A 35 1.06 19.86 -0.94
N HIS A 36 2.21 20.20 -0.36
CA HIS A 36 2.47 20.00 1.07
C HIS A 36 1.40 20.69 1.94
N HIS A 37 1.07 21.96 1.64
CA HIS A 37 0.04 22.69 2.39
C HIS A 37 -1.34 22.09 2.21
N ALA A 38 -1.68 21.54 1.03
CA ALA A 38 -2.94 20.87 0.80
C ALA A 38 -3.08 19.63 1.71
N VAL A 39 -2.03 18.81 1.82
CA VAL A 39 -2.02 17.67 2.75
C VAL A 39 -2.16 18.09 4.20
N ARG A 40 -1.52 19.20 4.62
CA ARG A 40 -1.57 19.65 6.02
C ARG A 40 -2.87 20.35 6.41
N ARG A 41 -3.56 20.98 5.46
CA ARG A 41 -4.74 21.83 5.74
C ARG A 41 -6.05 21.22 5.27
N ASP A 42 -5.98 20.26 4.34
CA ASP A 42 -7.18 19.69 3.70
C ASP A 42 -6.98 18.19 3.40
N ALA A 43 -6.73 17.83 2.15
CA ALA A 43 -6.44 16.48 1.73
C ALA A 43 -5.62 16.47 0.44
N GLY A 44 -4.57 15.64 0.41
CA GLY A 44 -3.80 15.31 -0.77
C GLY A 44 -3.88 13.82 -1.09
N MET A 45 -3.67 13.46 -2.36
CA MET A 45 -3.59 12.07 -2.80
C MET A 45 -2.31 11.80 -3.57
N PHE A 46 -1.81 10.57 -3.39
CA PHE A 46 -0.56 10.10 -3.95
C PHE A 46 -0.78 8.77 -4.64
N ASP A 47 -0.22 8.61 -5.83
CA ASP A 47 -0.09 7.30 -6.45
C ASP A 47 1.08 6.55 -5.80
N VAL A 48 0.76 5.50 -5.06
CA VAL A 48 1.74 4.61 -4.46
C VAL A 48 1.66 3.19 -5.06
N SER A 49 1.10 3.07 -6.27
CA SER A 49 0.93 1.79 -6.98
C SER A 49 2.26 1.16 -7.43
N HIS A 50 3.37 1.89 -7.36
CA HIS A 50 4.72 1.35 -7.56
C HIS A 50 5.16 0.42 -6.43
N MET A 51 4.58 0.53 -5.24
CA MET A 51 4.76 -0.41 -4.13
C MET A 51 4.25 -1.81 -4.53
N CYS A 52 4.77 -2.85 -3.89
CA CYS A 52 4.38 -4.22 -4.19
C CYS A 52 3.57 -4.85 -3.06
N ALA A 53 2.28 -5.05 -3.28
CA ALA A 53 1.48 -5.90 -2.42
C ALA A 53 1.80 -7.38 -2.74
N VAL A 54 2.03 -8.17 -1.69
CA VAL A 54 2.33 -9.61 -1.76
C VAL A 54 1.36 -10.34 -0.85
N ASP A 55 0.54 -11.23 -1.41
CA ASP A 55 -0.31 -12.10 -0.60
C ASP A 55 0.50 -13.32 -0.17
N VAL A 56 0.55 -13.56 1.14
CA VAL A 56 1.20 -14.72 1.79
C VAL A 56 0.08 -15.62 2.29
N VAL A 57 -0.05 -16.82 1.69
CA VAL A 57 -1.20 -17.70 1.90
C VAL A 57 -0.75 -19.13 2.13
N GLY A 58 -1.22 -19.76 3.19
CA GLY A 58 -0.94 -21.16 3.49
C GLY A 58 -1.01 -21.48 4.99
N ALA A 59 -0.97 -22.78 5.31
CA ALA A 59 -1.04 -23.26 6.69
C ALA A 59 0.10 -22.72 7.55
N ASP A 60 1.27 -22.50 6.94
CA ASP A 60 2.49 -22.03 7.61
C ASP A 60 2.77 -20.53 7.39
N ALA A 61 1.80 -19.74 6.91
CA ALA A 61 2.00 -18.32 6.61
C ALA A 61 2.50 -17.52 7.84
N GLY A 62 1.91 -17.75 9.01
CA GLY A 62 2.37 -17.13 10.27
C GLY A 62 3.77 -17.60 10.68
N ALA A 63 4.10 -18.90 10.51
CA ALA A 63 5.41 -19.45 10.82
C ALA A 63 6.50 -18.90 9.87
N PHE A 64 6.15 -18.73 8.59
CA PHE A 64 7.00 -18.09 7.60
C PHE A 64 7.36 -16.66 7.99
N LEU A 65 6.34 -15.84 8.24
CA LEU A 65 6.54 -14.42 8.62
C LEU A 65 7.28 -14.27 9.94
N ARG A 66 7.03 -15.16 10.94
CA ARG A 66 7.77 -15.15 12.23
C ARG A 66 9.29 -15.31 12.05
N ARG A 67 9.72 -16.04 11.03
CA ARG A 67 11.15 -16.24 10.73
C ARG A 67 11.72 -15.17 9.80
N LEU A 68 10.85 -14.57 8.95
CA LEU A 68 11.27 -13.64 7.92
C LEU A 68 11.51 -12.23 8.46
N ILE A 69 10.68 -11.77 9.41
CA ILE A 69 10.67 -10.38 9.86
C ILE A 69 11.19 -10.23 11.30
N ALA A 70 11.76 -9.06 11.59
CA ALA A 70 12.35 -8.75 12.88
C ALA A 70 11.33 -8.58 14.02
N ASN A 71 10.13 -8.05 13.70
CA ASN A 71 9.11 -7.78 14.70
C ASN A 71 8.28 -9.04 15.01
N ASN A 72 7.65 -9.06 16.17
CA ASN A 72 6.87 -10.21 16.61
C ASN A 72 5.50 -10.28 15.91
N ILE A 73 5.38 -11.22 14.94
CA ILE A 73 4.15 -11.47 14.17
C ILE A 73 3.00 -11.94 15.06
N ASP A 74 3.26 -12.58 16.21
CA ASP A 74 2.22 -13.07 17.13
C ASP A 74 1.40 -11.95 17.80
N ARG A 75 1.81 -10.69 17.63
CA ARG A 75 1.01 -9.51 17.99
C ARG A 75 -0.17 -9.27 17.05
N LEU A 76 -0.16 -9.88 15.87
CA LEU A 76 -1.23 -9.80 14.87
C LEU A 76 -2.24 -10.93 15.14
N ARG A 77 -3.32 -10.60 15.87
CA ARG A 77 -4.39 -11.55 16.26
C ARG A 77 -5.79 -11.03 15.93
N ILE A 78 -5.88 -9.83 15.39
CA ILE A 78 -7.15 -9.19 15.08
C ILE A 78 -7.14 -8.93 13.57
N PRO A 79 -8.11 -9.48 12.81
CA PRO A 79 -8.21 -9.23 11.39
C PRO A 79 -8.14 -7.72 11.05
N GLY A 80 -7.36 -7.40 10.05
CA GLY A 80 -7.08 -6.03 9.63
C GLY A 80 -5.93 -5.34 10.37
N LYS A 81 -5.45 -5.85 11.52
CA LYS A 81 -4.32 -5.24 12.23
C LYS A 81 -3.04 -5.36 11.40
N ALA A 82 -2.27 -4.27 11.38
CA ALA A 82 -0.99 -4.19 10.67
C ALA A 82 0.20 -4.11 11.63
N LEU A 83 1.37 -4.47 11.14
CA LEU A 83 2.65 -4.43 11.82
C LEU A 83 3.74 -3.93 10.86
N TYR A 84 4.43 -2.86 11.23
CA TYR A 84 5.63 -2.42 10.54
C TYR A 84 6.84 -3.20 11.06
N SER A 85 7.69 -3.66 10.15
CA SER A 85 8.88 -4.44 10.49
C SER A 85 9.98 -4.30 9.45
N ALA A 86 11.19 -4.72 9.82
CA ALA A 86 12.27 -4.97 8.88
C ALA A 86 12.30 -6.47 8.51
N MET A 87 12.70 -6.75 7.27
CA MET A 87 13.11 -8.05 6.80
C MET A 87 14.64 -8.16 6.89
N LEU A 88 15.14 -9.22 7.52
CA LEU A 88 16.54 -9.36 7.84
C LEU A 88 17.20 -10.52 7.09
N ASN A 89 18.50 -10.39 6.84
CA ASN A 89 19.35 -11.49 6.45
C ASN A 89 19.81 -12.31 7.70
N PRO A 90 20.47 -13.48 7.53
CA PRO A 90 20.89 -14.33 8.64
C PRO A 90 21.88 -13.65 9.60
N ASP A 91 22.61 -12.64 9.14
CA ASP A 91 23.60 -11.90 9.93
C ASP A 91 22.97 -10.70 10.69
N GLY A 92 21.65 -10.52 10.57
CA GLY A 92 20.89 -9.42 11.19
C GLY A 92 20.92 -8.11 10.40
N GLY A 93 21.51 -8.09 9.20
CA GLY A 93 21.47 -6.92 8.31
C GLY A 93 20.07 -6.72 7.73
N VAL A 94 19.66 -5.46 7.61
CA VAL A 94 18.34 -5.10 7.03
C VAL A 94 18.38 -5.30 5.51
N ILE A 95 17.48 -6.13 5.00
CA ILE A 95 17.24 -6.30 3.56
C ILE A 95 16.31 -5.18 3.08
N ASP A 96 15.18 -5.02 3.76
CA ASP A 96 14.20 -3.97 3.50
C ASP A 96 13.27 -3.79 4.70
N ASP A 97 12.44 -2.75 4.69
CA ASP A 97 11.33 -2.58 5.61
C ASP A 97 9.98 -2.83 4.90
N LEU A 98 8.97 -3.18 5.66
CA LEU A 98 7.68 -3.60 5.13
C LEU A 98 6.54 -3.45 6.14
N ILE A 99 5.30 -3.47 5.62
CA ILE A 99 4.10 -3.57 6.46
C ILE A 99 3.45 -4.93 6.22
N VAL A 100 3.09 -5.61 7.31
CA VAL A 100 2.33 -6.88 7.28
C VAL A 100 0.93 -6.63 7.82
N TYR A 101 -0.08 -6.97 7.05
CA TYR A 101 -1.49 -6.95 7.44
C TYR A 101 -1.96 -8.38 7.72
N TYR A 102 -2.56 -8.60 8.87
CA TYR A 102 -3.17 -9.86 9.23
C TYR A 102 -4.61 -9.92 8.71
N LEU A 103 -4.92 -10.87 7.86
CA LEU A 103 -6.27 -11.09 7.34
C LEU A 103 -6.96 -12.22 8.10
N ASP A 104 -6.27 -13.35 8.26
CA ASP A 104 -6.62 -14.49 9.11
C ASP A 104 -5.37 -15.35 9.37
N ASP A 105 -5.53 -16.48 10.07
CA ASP A 105 -4.41 -17.34 10.46
C ASP A 105 -3.61 -17.92 9.29
N HIS A 106 -4.20 -17.95 8.09
CA HIS A 106 -3.61 -18.52 6.87
C HIS A 106 -3.35 -17.48 5.79
N ARG A 107 -3.72 -16.22 6.01
CA ARG A 107 -3.62 -15.16 4.99
C ARG A 107 -3.09 -13.86 5.58
N TYR A 108 -2.03 -13.38 4.99
CA TYR A 108 -1.43 -12.07 5.28
C TYR A 108 -1.23 -11.31 3.98
N ARG A 109 -1.28 -10.00 4.05
CA ARG A 109 -0.80 -9.13 2.97
C ARG A 109 0.44 -8.41 3.46
N VAL A 110 1.50 -8.47 2.66
CA VAL A 110 2.74 -7.75 2.89
C VAL A 110 2.87 -6.67 1.83
N VAL A 111 3.23 -5.46 2.22
CA VAL A 111 3.56 -4.38 1.28
C VAL A 111 5.05 -4.10 1.41
N ILE A 112 5.78 -4.31 0.30
CA ILE A 112 7.22 -4.11 0.19
C ILE A 112 7.54 -2.94 -0.73
N ASN A 113 8.75 -2.38 -0.61
CA ASN A 113 9.16 -1.18 -1.32
C ASN A 113 9.36 -1.42 -2.82
N ALA A 114 9.14 -0.37 -3.61
CA ALA A 114 9.13 -0.43 -5.07
C ALA A 114 10.49 -0.79 -5.67
N ALA A 115 11.55 -0.11 -5.21
CA ALA A 115 12.90 -0.25 -5.78
C ALA A 115 13.55 -1.59 -5.42
N THR A 116 13.20 -2.16 -4.29
CA THR A 116 13.77 -3.39 -3.73
C THR A 116 12.94 -4.63 -4.00
N ALA A 117 11.73 -4.49 -4.55
CA ALA A 117 10.74 -5.56 -4.64
C ALA A 117 11.24 -6.85 -5.30
N GLU A 118 12.07 -6.77 -6.34
CA GLU A 118 12.60 -7.98 -7.00
C GLU A 118 13.59 -8.72 -6.08
N LYS A 119 14.45 -7.97 -5.39
CA LYS A 119 15.38 -8.52 -4.38
C LYS A 119 14.61 -9.14 -3.22
N ASP A 120 13.58 -8.46 -2.74
CA ASP A 120 12.78 -8.88 -1.60
C ASP A 120 11.97 -10.14 -1.92
N LEU A 121 11.34 -10.20 -3.09
CA LEU A 121 10.62 -11.38 -3.57
C LEU A 121 11.56 -12.58 -3.74
N ALA A 122 12.77 -12.37 -4.30
CA ALA A 122 13.76 -13.41 -4.44
C ALA A 122 14.20 -13.97 -3.07
N TRP A 123 14.41 -13.09 -2.08
CA TRP A 123 14.73 -13.49 -0.70
C TRP A 123 13.58 -14.26 -0.06
N MET A 124 12.35 -13.78 -0.16
CA MET A 124 11.16 -14.46 0.36
C MET A 124 11.00 -15.86 -0.25
N GLN A 125 11.22 -16.00 -1.56
CA GLN A 125 11.15 -17.29 -2.26
C GLN A 125 12.25 -18.25 -1.84
N SER A 126 13.50 -17.77 -1.69
CA SER A 126 14.61 -18.55 -1.17
C SER A 126 14.32 -19.09 0.23
N CYS A 127 13.84 -18.23 1.12
CA CYS A 127 13.43 -18.60 2.47
C CYS A 127 12.32 -19.67 2.48
N LEU A 128 11.33 -19.58 1.61
CA LEU A 128 10.27 -20.60 1.49
C LEU A 128 10.84 -21.95 1.07
N ALA A 129 11.70 -21.97 0.08
CA ALA A 129 12.34 -23.20 -0.41
C ALA A 129 13.20 -23.86 0.68
N ASP A 130 14.02 -23.07 1.36
CA ASP A 130 14.94 -23.55 2.41
C ASP A 130 14.19 -24.06 3.65
N TRP A 131 13.11 -23.40 4.03
CA TRP A 131 12.37 -23.70 5.26
C TRP A 131 11.29 -24.76 5.06
N ARG A 132 10.97 -25.11 3.82
CA ARG A 132 9.99 -26.15 3.44
C ARG A 132 8.62 -25.95 4.10
N LEU A 133 8.14 -24.71 4.11
CA LEU A 133 6.86 -24.34 4.71
C LEU A 133 5.71 -24.46 3.70
N ALA A 134 4.55 -24.91 4.18
CA ALA A 134 3.32 -25.02 3.40
C ALA A 134 2.66 -23.65 3.23
N THR A 135 3.30 -22.78 2.46
CA THR A 135 2.89 -21.41 2.22
C THR A 135 3.31 -20.96 0.82
N GLY A 136 2.52 -20.12 0.20
CA GLY A 136 2.82 -19.47 -1.08
C GLY A 136 2.90 -17.96 -0.93
N ILE A 137 3.68 -17.33 -1.79
CA ILE A 137 3.72 -15.87 -1.94
C ILE A 137 3.26 -15.51 -3.35
N THR A 138 2.38 -14.53 -3.47
CA THR A 138 1.83 -14.06 -4.74
C THR A 138 1.93 -12.55 -4.82
N PRO A 139 2.90 -12.01 -5.60
CA PRO A 139 2.96 -10.58 -5.86
C PRO A 139 1.78 -10.14 -6.73
N ARG A 140 1.19 -8.99 -6.42
CA ARG A 140 -0.04 -8.47 -7.02
C ARG A 140 0.24 -7.27 -7.94
N ARG A 141 1.33 -7.34 -8.71
CA ARG A 141 1.77 -6.24 -9.58
C ARG A 141 1.32 -6.37 -11.03
N GLU A 142 1.06 -7.58 -11.50
CA GLU A 142 0.86 -7.84 -12.92
C GLU A 142 -0.32 -8.77 -13.18
N GLY A 143 -0.82 -8.76 -14.41
CA GLY A 143 -1.91 -9.61 -14.87
C GLY A 143 -3.29 -9.18 -14.34
N HIS A 144 -4.27 -10.05 -14.48
CA HIS A 144 -5.67 -9.81 -14.07
C HIS A 144 -5.86 -9.60 -12.56
N SER A 145 -4.85 -9.89 -11.76
CA SER A 145 -4.88 -9.70 -10.31
C SER A 145 -4.03 -8.52 -9.84
N ALA A 146 -3.55 -7.68 -10.76
CA ALA A 146 -2.78 -6.51 -10.44
C ALA A 146 -3.58 -5.52 -9.57
N LEU A 147 -2.91 -4.98 -8.56
CA LEU A 147 -3.47 -3.99 -7.66
C LEU A 147 -2.80 -2.64 -7.86
N ALA A 148 -3.59 -1.59 -7.79
CA ALA A 148 -3.12 -0.22 -7.60
C ALA A 148 -3.27 0.18 -6.13
N MET A 149 -2.57 1.22 -5.72
CA MET A 149 -2.66 1.77 -4.38
C MET A 149 -2.65 3.30 -4.44
N ILE A 150 -3.65 3.91 -3.82
CA ILE A 150 -3.79 5.37 -3.73
C ILE A 150 -3.80 5.74 -2.24
N ALA A 151 -2.85 6.59 -1.82
CA ALA A 151 -2.86 7.17 -0.50
C ALA A 151 -3.63 8.50 -0.52
N VAL A 152 -4.55 8.68 0.44
CA VAL A 152 -5.31 9.94 0.63
C VAL A 152 -5.07 10.39 2.06
N GLN A 153 -4.41 11.53 2.22
CA GLN A 153 -3.85 11.98 3.49
C GLN A 153 -4.22 13.44 3.78
N GLY A 154 -4.51 13.75 5.04
CA GLY A 154 -4.84 15.09 5.50
C GLY A 154 -6.02 15.12 6.48
N PRO A 155 -6.27 16.25 7.17
CA PRO A 155 -7.32 16.36 8.18
C PRO A 155 -8.73 16.11 7.64
N HIS A 156 -8.98 16.33 6.35
CA HIS A 156 -10.27 16.08 5.70
C HIS A 156 -10.26 14.83 4.79
N ALA A 157 -9.15 14.08 4.73
CA ALA A 157 -8.98 12.94 3.84
C ALA A 157 -10.08 11.88 4.00
N ARG A 158 -10.36 11.45 5.25
CA ARG A 158 -11.40 10.45 5.52
C ARG A 158 -12.77 10.89 5.04
N ALA A 159 -13.15 12.14 5.33
CA ALA A 159 -14.45 12.68 4.93
C ALA A 159 -14.62 12.70 3.40
N LYS A 160 -13.57 13.09 2.68
CA LYS A 160 -13.58 13.12 1.20
C LYS A 160 -13.58 11.71 0.59
N VAL A 161 -12.86 10.77 1.18
CA VAL A 161 -12.96 9.35 0.77
C VAL A 161 -14.37 8.82 0.95
N TRP A 162 -15.06 9.15 2.04
CA TRP A 162 -16.45 8.71 2.26
C TRP A 162 -17.46 9.38 1.34
N GLN A 163 -17.16 10.54 0.77
CA GLN A 163 -18.00 11.15 -0.28
C GLN A 163 -17.92 10.37 -1.58
N VAL A 164 -16.74 9.83 -1.89
CA VAL A 164 -16.47 9.08 -3.12
C VAL A 164 -16.85 7.59 -2.98
N LEU A 165 -16.60 7.02 -1.80
CA LEU A 165 -16.87 5.62 -1.45
C LEU A 165 -17.77 5.56 -0.20
N PRO A 166 -19.04 5.97 -0.30
CA PRO A 166 -19.94 6.06 0.86
C PRO A 166 -20.17 4.71 1.56
N GLU A 167 -20.11 3.61 0.84
CA GLU A 167 -20.23 2.25 1.35
C GLU A 167 -19.09 1.89 2.31
N CYS A 168 -17.92 2.53 2.17
CA CYS A 168 -16.77 2.28 3.03
C CYS A 168 -16.90 2.94 4.40
N ARG A 169 -17.76 3.96 4.54
CA ARG A 169 -17.83 4.79 5.74
C ARG A 169 -18.07 3.98 7.02
N ALA A 170 -19.05 3.09 7.00
CA ALA A 170 -19.41 2.31 8.19
C ALA A 170 -18.25 1.43 8.68
N ALA A 171 -17.52 0.78 7.76
CA ALA A 171 -16.40 -0.08 8.08
C ALA A 171 -15.12 0.68 8.45
N CYS A 172 -14.94 1.89 7.88
CA CYS A 172 -13.68 2.63 8.00
C CYS A 172 -13.70 3.70 9.09
N ALA A 173 -14.87 4.19 9.54
CA ALA A 173 -14.97 5.31 10.47
C ALA A 173 -14.24 5.06 11.81
N ALA A 174 -14.26 3.82 12.30
CA ALA A 174 -13.64 3.42 13.55
C ALA A 174 -12.23 2.83 13.39
N LEU A 175 -11.67 2.81 12.17
CA LEU A 175 -10.31 2.28 11.95
C LEU A 175 -9.29 3.11 12.72
N LYS A 176 -8.54 2.42 13.56
CA LYS A 176 -7.38 2.96 14.28
C LYS A 176 -6.15 2.96 13.36
N PRO A 177 -5.12 3.78 13.64
CA PRO A 177 -3.84 3.68 12.96
C PRO A 177 -3.31 2.24 12.97
N PHE A 178 -2.75 1.80 11.85
CA PHE A 178 -2.30 0.42 11.62
C PHE A 178 -3.43 -0.63 11.69
N PHE A 179 -4.63 -0.25 11.25
CA PHE A 179 -5.71 -1.20 10.97
C PHE A 179 -6.22 -1.03 9.56
N SER A 180 -6.73 -2.11 8.99
CA SER A 180 -7.34 -2.16 7.67
C SER A 180 -8.68 -2.88 7.69
N THR A 181 -9.44 -2.69 6.64
CA THR A 181 -10.68 -3.43 6.36
C THR A 181 -10.83 -3.67 4.88
N VAL A 182 -11.70 -4.61 4.51
CA VAL A 182 -12.06 -4.87 3.12
C VAL A 182 -13.52 -4.50 2.93
N VAL A 183 -13.81 -3.72 1.88
CA VAL A 183 -15.19 -3.37 1.47
C VAL A 183 -15.29 -3.55 -0.04
N GLY A 184 -16.04 -4.55 -0.48
CA GLY A 184 -16.04 -4.96 -1.89
C GLY A 184 -14.63 -5.34 -2.34
N ASP A 185 -14.15 -4.70 -3.39
CA ASP A 185 -12.82 -4.92 -3.96
C ASP A 185 -11.74 -3.98 -3.36
N HIS A 186 -12.12 -3.09 -2.44
CA HIS A 186 -11.22 -2.13 -1.82
C HIS A 186 -10.65 -2.70 -0.52
N PHE A 187 -9.33 -2.75 -0.43
CA PHE A 187 -8.60 -2.95 0.83
C PHE A 187 -8.16 -1.58 1.33
N ILE A 188 -8.73 -1.14 2.45
CA ILE A 188 -8.55 0.21 2.99
C ILE A 188 -7.80 0.12 4.31
N ALA A 189 -6.63 0.74 4.37
CA ALA A 189 -5.77 0.76 5.54
C ALA A 189 -5.64 2.19 6.10
N SER A 190 -5.71 2.32 7.43
CA SER A 190 -5.38 3.57 8.14
C SER A 190 -3.88 3.61 8.39
N THR A 191 -3.14 3.79 7.30
CA THR A 191 -1.68 3.91 7.21
C THR A 191 -1.31 5.08 6.31
N GLY A 192 -0.04 5.41 6.22
CA GLY A 192 0.51 6.49 5.40
C GLY A 192 1.84 7.02 5.95
N TYR A 193 2.48 7.90 5.19
CA TYR A 193 3.82 8.44 5.48
C TYR A 193 3.83 9.95 5.80
N THR A 194 2.68 10.60 5.81
CA THR A 194 2.59 12.06 5.96
C THR A 194 2.53 12.53 7.41
N GLY A 195 2.20 11.64 8.33
CA GLY A 195 1.88 11.96 9.71
C GLY A 195 0.48 12.55 9.90
N GLU A 196 -0.27 12.75 8.81
CA GLU A 196 -1.67 13.15 8.84
C GLU A 196 -2.57 11.91 8.88
N ASP A 197 -3.84 12.13 9.24
CA ASP A 197 -4.87 11.09 9.15
C ASP A 197 -5.23 10.80 7.67
N GLY A 198 -5.74 9.61 7.41
CA GLY A 198 -6.12 9.22 6.05
C GLY A 198 -6.19 7.73 5.85
N TYR A 199 -6.14 7.36 4.58
CA TYR A 199 -6.16 5.97 4.14
C TYR A 199 -5.16 5.71 3.02
N GLU A 200 -4.67 4.47 2.97
CA GLU A 200 -4.11 3.85 1.78
C GLU A 200 -5.14 2.87 1.24
N ILE A 201 -5.58 3.10 0.01
CA ILE A 201 -6.65 2.34 -0.65
C ILE A 201 -6.02 1.48 -1.73
N THR A 202 -6.02 0.17 -1.52
CA THR A 202 -5.59 -0.82 -2.52
C THR A 202 -6.83 -1.36 -3.23
N LEU A 203 -6.81 -1.41 -4.56
CA LEU A 203 -7.95 -1.77 -5.40
C LEU A 203 -7.46 -2.44 -6.70
N PRO A 204 -8.34 -3.13 -7.45
CA PRO A 204 -8.00 -3.60 -8.80
C PRO A 204 -7.47 -2.48 -9.68
N ALA A 205 -6.39 -2.74 -10.41
CA ALA A 205 -5.67 -1.71 -11.16
C ALA A 205 -6.56 -1.00 -12.19
N GLU A 206 -7.50 -1.71 -12.80
CA GLU A 206 -8.47 -1.16 -13.78
C GLU A 206 -9.44 -0.15 -13.17
N GLN A 207 -9.63 -0.14 -11.87
CA GLN A 207 -10.52 0.81 -11.17
C GLN A 207 -9.79 2.08 -10.70
N ALA A 208 -8.46 2.10 -10.74
CA ALA A 208 -7.64 3.15 -10.14
C ALA A 208 -7.87 4.53 -10.76
N GLU A 209 -7.98 4.62 -12.09
CA GLU A 209 -8.23 5.90 -12.78
C GLU A 209 -9.59 6.48 -12.39
N GLY A 210 -10.62 5.64 -12.29
CA GLY A 210 -11.96 6.06 -11.85
C GLY A 210 -11.94 6.64 -10.44
N LEU A 211 -11.30 5.95 -9.50
CA LEU A 211 -11.18 6.40 -8.12
C LEU A 211 -10.35 7.69 -8.03
N TRP A 212 -9.22 7.78 -8.72
CA TRP A 212 -8.39 8.99 -8.75
C TRP A 212 -9.16 10.21 -9.21
N ASN A 213 -9.89 10.10 -10.33
CA ASN A 213 -10.67 11.19 -10.88
C ASN A 213 -11.84 11.59 -9.97
N ALA A 214 -12.50 10.63 -9.33
CA ALA A 214 -13.57 10.91 -8.38
C ALA A 214 -13.04 11.65 -7.12
N LEU A 215 -11.87 11.23 -6.60
CA LEU A 215 -11.22 11.93 -5.48
C LEU A 215 -10.82 13.36 -5.87
N ALA A 216 -10.25 13.56 -7.06
CA ALA A 216 -9.93 14.90 -7.56
C ALA A 216 -11.18 15.79 -7.66
N THR A 217 -12.30 15.24 -8.15
CA THR A 217 -13.59 15.93 -8.22
C THR A 217 -14.14 16.28 -6.83
N ALA A 218 -13.90 15.44 -5.82
CA ALA A 218 -14.23 15.71 -4.42
C ALA A 218 -13.27 16.71 -3.75
N GLY A 219 -12.33 17.28 -4.50
CA GLY A 219 -11.40 18.30 -4.03
C GLY A 219 -10.18 17.74 -3.29
N VAL A 220 -9.85 16.45 -3.46
CA VAL A 220 -8.56 15.91 -3.00
C VAL A 220 -7.50 16.31 -4.01
N ARG A 221 -6.44 16.98 -3.54
CA ARG A 221 -5.40 17.49 -4.42
C ARG A 221 -4.40 16.38 -4.81
N PRO A 222 -4.10 16.16 -6.10
CA PRO A 222 -2.94 15.39 -6.52
C PRO A 222 -1.63 15.99 -5.98
N CYS A 223 -0.76 15.14 -5.43
CA CYS A 223 0.52 15.53 -4.81
C CYS A 223 1.65 14.59 -5.21
#